data_8c0bc37060c21576067ba552e11baea2
#
_entry.id   8c0bc37060c21576067ba552e11baea2
#
_cell.length_a   1.000
_cell.length_b   1.000
_cell.length_c   1.000
_cell.angle_alpha   90.00
_cell.angle_beta   90.00
_cell.angle_gamma   90.00
#
_symmetry.space_group_name_H-M   'P 1'
#
loop_
_entity.id
_entity.type
_entity.pdbx_description
1 polymer ?
#
loop_
_entity_poly.entity_id
_entity_poly.type
_entity_poly.pdbx_seq_one_letter_code
_entity_poly.pdbx_strand_id
1 'polypeptide(L)'
;MADKKMVGAITSMEEDFAQWYTDVVKKAELCDYTSVKGCMVIKPAGYAIWELIQKELDARFKAVGVQNVYLPMFIPESLLDKEKDHVEGFAPEVAWVTQGGLNELPERLCVRPTSETLFCDFYKNDIHSYRDLPKVYN
;
A
#
# COMPACT_ATOMS: atom_id res chain seq x y z
N MET A 1 -24.31 -30.19 -9.79
CA MET A 1 -23.29 -29.12 -9.95
C MET A 1 -22.93 -29.13 -11.42
N ALA A 2 -23.32 -28.10 -12.14
CA ALA A 2 -23.01 -28.00 -13.56
C ALA A 2 -21.49 -27.84 -13.70
N ASP A 3 -20.90 -28.77 -14.50
CA ASP A 3 -19.52 -28.62 -14.94
C ASP A 3 -19.33 -27.24 -15.55
N LYS A 4 -18.66 -26.38 -14.83
CA LYS A 4 -18.12 -25.13 -15.42
C LYS A 4 -17.14 -25.58 -16.49
N LYS A 5 -17.57 -25.61 -17.73
CA LYS A 5 -16.68 -25.75 -18.87
C LYS A 5 -15.54 -24.77 -18.68
N MET A 6 -14.35 -25.25 -18.37
CA MET A 6 -13.11 -24.49 -18.41
C MET A 6 -12.75 -24.22 -19.87
N VAL A 7 -13.60 -23.48 -20.54
CA VAL A 7 -13.29 -22.91 -21.83
C VAL A 7 -12.77 -21.52 -21.56
N GLY A 8 -11.74 -21.11 -22.28
CA GLY A 8 -11.17 -19.79 -22.22
C GLY A 8 -12.10 -18.62 -22.55
N ALA A 9 -13.34 -18.68 -22.13
CA ALA A 9 -14.30 -17.60 -22.22
C ALA A 9 -14.01 -16.59 -21.11
N ILE A 10 -13.31 -15.54 -21.48
CA ILE A 10 -13.24 -14.29 -20.74
C ILE A 10 -14.59 -13.59 -20.97
N THR A 11 -15.18 -13.03 -19.93
CA THR A 11 -16.38 -12.19 -20.04
C THR A 11 -16.13 -11.07 -21.05
N SER A 12 -17.12 -10.70 -21.84
CA SER A 12 -16.97 -9.57 -22.77
C SER A 12 -16.77 -8.28 -21.99
N MET A 13 -15.81 -7.46 -22.41
CA MET A 13 -15.57 -6.13 -21.84
C MET A 13 -16.78 -5.22 -21.96
N GLU A 14 -17.60 -5.39 -23.01
CA GLU A 14 -18.80 -4.58 -23.26
C GLU A 14 -19.97 -5.01 -22.37
N GLU A 15 -20.01 -6.29 -21.94
CA GLU A 15 -21.06 -6.82 -21.09
C GLU A 15 -20.79 -6.51 -19.60
N ASP A 16 -19.56 -6.73 -19.15
CA ASP A 16 -19.14 -6.48 -17.77
C ASP A 16 -17.64 -6.21 -17.72
N PHE A 17 -17.27 -4.95 -17.68
CA PHE A 17 -15.87 -4.52 -17.65
C PHE A 17 -15.13 -5.02 -16.41
N ALA A 18 -15.77 -5.01 -15.23
CA ALA A 18 -15.13 -5.42 -13.99
C ALA A 18 -14.84 -6.93 -13.98
N GLN A 19 -15.80 -7.73 -14.46
CA GLN A 19 -15.61 -9.17 -14.59
C GLN A 19 -14.60 -9.50 -15.69
N TRP A 20 -14.64 -8.83 -16.83
CA TRP A 20 -13.64 -8.97 -17.88
C TRP A 20 -12.22 -8.71 -17.36
N TYR A 21 -12.02 -7.62 -16.62
CA TYR A 21 -10.72 -7.30 -16.04
C TYR A 21 -10.22 -8.42 -15.11
N THR A 22 -11.09 -8.89 -14.22
CA THR A 22 -10.78 -9.98 -13.30
C THR A 22 -10.43 -11.28 -14.03
N ASP A 23 -11.19 -11.63 -15.05
CA ASP A 23 -10.99 -12.86 -15.86
C ASP A 23 -9.65 -12.79 -16.61
N VAL A 24 -9.32 -11.63 -17.21
CA VAL A 24 -8.04 -11.40 -17.92
C VAL A 24 -6.86 -11.57 -16.97
N VAL A 25 -6.90 -10.90 -15.83
CA VAL A 25 -5.80 -10.91 -14.84
C VAL A 25 -5.56 -12.32 -14.30
N LYS A 26 -6.63 -13.05 -14.00
CA LYS A 26 -6.52 -14.45 -13.51
C LYS A 26 -6.07 -15.40 -14.59
N LYS A 27 -6.59 -15.29 -15.80
CA LYS A 27 -6.24 -16.15 -16.93
C LYS A 27 -4.81 -15.93 -17.41
N ALA A 28 -4.33 -14.71 -17.36
CA ALA A 28 -2.93 -14.37 -17.63
C ALA A 28 -1.97 -14.77 -16.49
N GLU A 29 -2.49 -15.38 -15.41
CA GLU A 29 -1.73 -15.77 -14.23
C GLU A 29 -0.95 -14.63 -13.56
N LEU A 30 -1.49 -13.41 -13.62
CA LEU A 30 -0.87 -12.24 -13.00
C LEU A 30 -1.13 -12.19 -11.49
N CYS A 31 -2.36 -12.50 -11.08
CA CYS A 31 -2.73 -12.63 -9.66
C CYS A 31 -3.92 -13.58 -9.46
N ASP A 32 -4.18 -13.96 -8.22
CA ASP A 32 -5.33 -14.74 -7.81
C ASP A 32 -5.75 -14.44 -6.38
N TYR A 33 -6.94 -14.90 -6.00
CA TYR A 33 -7.49 -14.74 -4.67
C TYR A 33 -6.76 -15.63 -3.65
N THR A 34 -6.78 -15.17 -2.40
CA THR A 34 -6.29 -15.94 -1.24
C THR A 34 -7.44 -16.26 -0.29
N SER A 35 -7.13 -17.04 0.75
CA SER A 35 -8.07 -17.30 1.85
C SER A 35 -8.34 -16.05 2.71
N VAL A 36 -7.50 -15.02 2.61
CA VAL A 36 -7.67 -13.76 3.32
C VAL A 36 -8.54 -12.83 2.48
N LYS A 37 -9.75 -12.54 2.97
CA LYS A 37 -10.71 -11.67 2.26
C LYS A 37 -10.08 -10.30 1.95
N GLY A 38 -10.19 -9.89 0.70
CA GLY A 38 -9.65 -8.60 0.23
C GLY A 38 -8.15 -8.61 -0.08
N CYS A 39 -7.44 -9.72 0.17
CA CYS A 39 -6.03 -9.85 -0.15
C CYS A 39 -5.83 -10.83 -1.30
N MET A 40 -5.01 -10.45 -2.26
CA MET A 40 -4.67 -11.27 -3.42
C MET A 40 -3.20 -11.66 -3.39
N VAL A 41 -2.86 -12.80 -4.02
CA VAL A 41 -1.49 -13.14 -4.34
C VAL A 41 -1.15 -12.59 -5.72
N ILE A 42 -0.01 -11.92 -5.86
CA ILE A 42 0.56 -11.53 -7.14
C ILE A 42 1.49 -12.66 -7.56
N LYS A 43 1.19 -13.30 -8.70
CA LYS A 43 1.97 -14.41 -9.23
C LYS A 43 3.24 -13.90 -9.92
N PRO A 44 4.21 -14.79 -10.25
CA PRO A 44 5.51 -14.38 -10.81
C PRO A 44 5.41 -13.47 -12.02
N ALA A 45 4.52 -13.74 -12.96
CA ALA A 45 4.35 -12.89 -14.15
C ALA A 45 3.85 -11.48 -13.80
N GLY A 46 2.90 -11.37 -12.88
CA GLY A 46 2.43 -10.06 -12.38
C GLY A 46 3.49 -9.33 -11.57
N TYR A 47 4.24 -10.08 -10.75
CA TYR A 47 5.29 -9.48 -9.94
C TYR A 47 6.47 -8.96 -10.80
N ALA A 48 6.80 -9.66 -11.90
CA ALA A 48 7.83 -9.19 -12.82
C ALA A 48 7.47 -7.84 -13.47
N ILE A 49 6.19 -7.59 -13.76
CA ILE A 49 5.73 -6.27 -14.22
C ILE A 49 5.97 -5.21 -13.15
N TRP A 50 5.62 -5.54 -11.90
CA TRP A 50 5.85 -4.66 -10.76
C TRP A 50 7.33 -4.32 -10.55
N GLU A 51 8.23 -5.31 -10.63
CA GLU A 51 9.68 -5.11 -10.52
C GLU A 51 10.23 -4.16 -11.61
N LEU A 52 9.72 -4.28 -12.83
CA LEU A 52 10.10 -3.38 -13.92
C LEU A 52 9.64 -1.94 -13.66
N ILE A 53 8.42 -1.76 -13.16
CA ILE A 53 7.90 -0.43 -12.78
C ILE A 53 8.73 0.17 -11.65
N GLN A 54 9.01 -0.59 -10.61
CA GLN A 54 9.82 -0.13 -9.48
C GLN A 54 11.22 0.28 -9.94
N LYS A 55 11.87 -0.54 -10.76
CA LYS A 55 13.23 -0.28 -11.27
C LYS A 55 13.28 1.02 -12.08
N GLU A 56 12.31 1.24 -12.95
CA GLU A 56 12.27 2.42 -13.82
C GLU A 56 11.99 3.69 -12.98
N LEU A 57 11.03 3.65 -12.07
CA LEU A 57 10.70 4.79 -11.21
C LEU A 57 11.84 5.13 -10.25
N ASP A 58 12.44 4.14 -9.59
CA ASP A 58 13.56 4.33 -8.67
C ASP A 58 14.76 4.99 -9.40
N ALA A 59 15.07 4.54 -10.62
CA ALA A 59 16.12 5.14 -11.42
C ALA A 59 15.83 6.63 -11.73
N ARG A 60 14.59 6.97 -12.07
CA ARG A 60 14.19 8.36 -12.35
C ARG A 60 14.23 9.24 -11.11
N PHE A 61 13.78 8.73 -9.97
CA PHE A 61 13.87 9.46 -8.70
C PHE A 61 15.32 9.74 -8.32
N LYS A 62 16.19 8.76 -8.41
CA LYS A 62 17.62 8.91 -8.12
C LYS A 62 18.31 9.87 -9.08
N ALA A 63 17.92 9.90 -10.35
CA ALA A 63 18.47 10.83 -11.33
C ALA A 63 18.21 12.30 -11.01
N VAL A 64 17.17 12.61 -10.26
CA VAL A 64 16.85 13.97 -9.78
C VAL A 64 17.24 14.19 -8.30
N GLY A 65 18.05 13.31 -7.73
CA GLY A 65 18.62 13.48 -6.39
C GLY A 65 17.75 12.96 -5.24
N VAL A 66 16.66 12.26 -5.53
CA VAL A 66 15.83 11.64 -4.50
C VAL A 66 16.58 10.48 -3.85
N GLN A 67 16.52 10.38 -2.54
CA GLN A 67 17.06 9.27 -1.75
C GLN A 67 15.93 8.44 -1.17
N ASN A 68 16.10 7.12 -1.17
CA ASN A 68 15.11 6.22 -0.60
C ASN A 68 15.23 6.21 0.92
N VAL A 69 14.07 6.24 1.60
CA VAL A 69 13.94 6.12 3.05
C VAL A 69 12.85 5.10 3.36
N TYR A 70 12.98 4.40 4.46
CA TYR A 70 11.96 3.46 4.94
C TYR A 70 11.44 3.90 6.31
N LEU A 71 10.14 4.11 6.40
CA LEU A 71 9.44 4.43 7.63
C LEU A 71 8.71 3.22 8.20
N PRO A 72 8.45 3.16 9.51
CA PRO A 72 7.71 2.08 10.13
C PRO A 72 6.37 1.81 9.48
N MET A 73 5.96 0.53 9.47
CA MET A 73 4.66 0.12 8.95
C MET A 73 3.51 0.56 9.86
N PHE A 74 3.77 0.64 11.16
CA PHE A 74 2.76 0.92 12.17
C PHE A 74 2.80 2.38 12.61
N ILE A 75 1.61 2.94 12.81
CA ILE A 75 1.41 4.30 13.34
C ILE A 75 0.68 4.19 14.68
N PRO A 76 1.17 4.82 15.76
CA PRO A 76 0.43 4.94 17.00
C PRO A 76 -0.88 5.72 16.80
N GLU A 77 -1.93 5.32 17.50
CA GLU A 77 -3.25 5.97 17.42
C GLU A 77 -3.16 7.47 17.73
N SER A 78 -2.39 7.85 18.73
CA SER A 78 -2.17 9.25 19.10
C SER A 78 -1.56 10.10 17.98
N LEU A 79 -0.76 9.50 17.11
CA LEU A 79 -0.19 10.20 15.96
C LEU A 79 -1.21 10.36 14.83
N LEU A 80 -2.04 9.34 14.62
CA LEU A 80 -3.12 9.38 13.62
C LEU A 80 -4.21 10.40 14.01
N ASP A 81 -4.52 10.51 15.29
CA ASP A 81 -5.52 11.46 15.79
C ASP A 81 -5.13 12.92 15.56
N LYS A 82 -3.83 13.23 15.56
CA LYS A 82 -3.35 14.58 15.22
C LYS A 82 -3.67 14.99 13.79
N GLU A 83 -3.79 14.03 12.87
CA GLU A 83 -4.19 14.33 11.47
C GLU A 83 -5.67 14.60 11.34
N LYS A 84 -6.52 14.02 12.16
CA LYS A 84 -7.98 14.27 12.13
C LYS A 84 -8.30 15.75 12.31
N ASP A 85 -7.47 16.45 13.09
CA ASP A 85 -7.63 17.88 13.35
C ASP A 85 -7.27 18.75 12.12
N HIS A 86 -6.57 18.18 11.14
CA HIS A 86 -6.09 18.89 9.96
C HIS A 86 -6.85 18.55 8.68
N VAL A 87 -7.58 17.45 8.64
CA VAL A 87 -8.31 16.98 7.45
C VAL A 87 -9.77 16.73 7.81
N GLU A 88 -10.65 17.67 7.45
CA GLU A 88 -12.09 17.52 7.60
C GLU A 88 -12.58 16.24 6.89
N GLY A 89 -13.24 15.35 7.63
CA GLY A 89 -13.80 14.11 7.07
C GLY A 89 -12.83 12.91 6.98
N PHE A 90 -11.60 13.04 7.46
CA PHE A 90 -10.67 11.91 7.46
C PHE A 90 -10.95 10.96 8.63
N ALA A 91 -11.72 9.91 8.36
CA ALA A 91 -11.88 8.75 9.25
C ALA A 91 -11.39 7.51 8.50
N PRO A 92 -10.07 7.23 8.46
CA PRO A 92 -9.58 6.11 7.69
C PRO A 92 -10.02 4.79 8.31
N GLU A 93 -10.60 3.93 7.49
CA GLU A 93 -10.77 2.52 7.84
C GLU A 93 -9.39 1.85 7.78
N VAL A 94 -8.82 1.56 8.95
CA VAL A 94 -7.48 0.98 9.06
C VAL A 94 -7.52 -0.35 9.79
N ALA A 95 -6.53 -1.20 9.52
CA ALA A 95 -6.31 -2.39 10.32
C ALA A 95 -5.62 -2.01 11.62
N TRP A 96 -6.25 -2.36 12.74
CA TRP A 96 -5.73 -2.09 14.08
C TRP A 96 -4.98 -3.27 14.64
N VAL A 97 -3.84 -2.99 15.26
CA VAL A 97 -3.08 -3.93 16.09
C VAL A 97 -3.28 -3.53 17.53
N THR A 98 -3.95 -4.39 18.28
CA THR A 98 -4.37 -4.14 19.68
C THR A 98 -3.61 -4.98 20.69
N GLN A 99 -2.91 -6.03 20.22
CA GLN A 99 -2.24 -7.00 21.09
C GLN A 99 -0.82 -7.31 20.57
N GLY A 100 0.08 -7.55 21.50
CA GLY A 100 1.39 -8.15 21.29
C GLY A 100 1.45 -9.52 21.97
N GLY A 101 1.39 -10.60 21.20
CA GLY A 101 1.16 -11.94 21.75
C GLY A 101 -0.22 -12.04 22.39
N LEU A 102 -0.26 -12.32 23.70
CA LEU A 102 -1.50 -12.41 24.49
C LEU A 102 -1.81 -11.14 25.31
N ASN A 103 -0.94 -10.15 25.26
CA ASN A 103 -1.08 -8.92 26.04
C ASN A 103 -1.62 -7.80 25.19
N GLU A 104 -2.52 -7.00 25.75
CA GLU A 104 -2.96 -5.76 25.13
C GLU A 104 -1.81 -4.76 25.05
N LEU A 105 -1.77 -4.02 23.95
CA LEU A 105 -0.81 -2.93 23.81
C LEU A 105 -1.24 -1.73 24.66
N PRO A 106 -0.30 -1.01 25.29
CA PRO A 106 -0.60 0.22 26.02
C PRO A 106 -1.28 1.28 25.14
N GLU A 107 -0.97 1.27 23.86
CA GLU A 107 -1.57 2.11 22.82
C GLU A 107 -1.79 1.28 21.56
N ARG A 108 -2.95 1.46 20.93
CA ARG A 108 -3.25 0.79 19.66
C ARG A 108 -2.35 1.31 18.54
N LEU A 109 -1.96 0.41 17.67
CA LEU A 109 -1.24 0.74 16.45
C LEU A 109 -2.14 0.47 15.25
N CYS A 110 -2.03 1.27 14.21
CA CYS A 110 -2.66 0.94 12.93
C CYS A 110 -1.61 0.61 11.86
N VAL A 111 -1.99 -0.23 10.92
CA VAL A 111 -1.24 -0.36 9.67
C VAL A 111 -1.41 0.95 8.91
N ARG A 112 -0.31 1.60 8.56
CA ARG A 112 -0.33 2.95 7.96
C ARG A 112 -1.18 3.00 6.68
N PRO A 113 -2.21 3.86 6.62
CA PRO A 113 -2.92 4.15 5.38
C PRO A 113 -2.09 5.07 4.47
N THR A 114 -1.24 5.90 5.08
CA THR A 114 -0.36 6.87 4.44
C THR A 114 0.89 7.07 5.29
N SER A 115 1.94 7.69 4.74
CA SER A 115 3.23 7.86 5.43
C SER A 115 3.54 9.31 5.82
N GLU A 116 2.74 10.29 5.39
CA GLU A 116 3.04 11.71 5.56
C GLU A 116 3.17 12.10 7.04
N THR A 117 2.29 11.57 7.89
CA THR A 117 2.35 11.81 9.35
C THR A 117 3.66 11.35 9.95
N LEU A 118 4.15 10.19 9.54
CA LEU A 118 5.44 9.66 10.01
C LEU A 118 6.60 10.53 9.53
N PHE A 119 6.56 11.00 8.27
CA PHE A 119 7.55 11.93 7.75
C PHE A 119 7.58 13.21 8.58
N CYS A 120 6.44 13.82 8.78
CA CYS A 120 6.34 15.07 9.56
C CYS A 120 6.80 14.87 11.00
N ASP A 121 6.40 13.77 11.64
CA ASP A 121 6.77 13.49 13.03
C ASP A 121 8.27 13.26 13.20
N PHE A 122 8.89 12.54 12.27
CA PHE A 122 10.33 12.29 12.31
C PHE A 122 11.13 13.57 11.98
N TYR A 123 10.86 14.18 10.83
CA TYR A 123 11.70 15.26 10.31
C TYR A 123 11.53 16.58 11.05
N LYS A 124 10.43 16.83 11.77
CA LYS A 124 10.32 18.01 12.66
C LYS A 124 11.41 18.07 13.72
N ASN A 125 11.96 16.90 14.12
CA ASN A 125 13.03 16.81 15.09
C ASN A 125 14.43 16.67 14.45
N ASP A 126 14.50 16.34 13.16
CA ASP A 126 15.73 16.12 12.40
C ASP A 126 16.18 17.39 11.66
N ILE A 127 15.25 18.31 11.37
CA ILE A 127 15.54 19.58 10.71
C ILE A 127 15.68 20.69 11.76
N HIS A 128 16.89 21.20 11.93
CA HIS A 128 17.20 22.24 12.91
C HIS A 128 17.43 23.60 12.28
N SER A 129 17.78 23.65 10.99
CA SER A 129 18.06 24.90 10.28
C SER A 129 17.81 24.76 8.77
N TYR A 130 17.80 25.90 8.06
CA TYR A 130 17.72 25.91 6.60
C TYR A 130 18.89 25.18 5.91
N ARG A 131 20.00 24.98 6.61
CA ARG A 131 21.18 24.27 6.10
C ARG A 131 20.96 22.76 5.98
N ASP A 132 19.96 22.23 6.67
CA ASP A 132 19.56 20.84 6.59
C ASP A 132 18.71 20.55 5.36
N LEU A 133 18.37 21.59 4.60
CA LEU A 133 17.55 21.52 3.40
C LEU A 133 18.37 21.83 2.13
N PRO A 134 17.97 21.31 0.95
CA PRO A 134 16.79 20.45 0.74
C PRO A 134 17.01 19.01 1.17
N LYS A 135 15.95 18.37 1.66
CA LYS A 135 15.87 16.92 1.85
C LYS A 135 14.80 16.40 0.89
N VAL A 136 15.18 15.50 -0.03
CA VAL A 136 14.28 14.94 -1.04
C VAL A 136 14.28 13.43 -0.89
N TYR A 137 13.22 12.92 -0.33
CA TYR A 137 13.09 11.50 0.01
C TYR A 137 11.89 10.85 -0.65
N ASN A 138 11.99 9.54 -0.85
CA ASN A 138 10.94 8.67 -1.38
C ASN A 138 10.75 7.47 -0.45
#